data_a5dcc8dfd8ab6b8461d064677e3b6a31
#
_entry.id   a5dcc8dfd8ab6b8461d064677e3b6a31
#
_cell.length_a   1.000
_cell.length_b   1.000
_cell.length_c   1.000
_cell.angle_alpha   90.00
_cell.angle_beta   90.00
_cell.angle_gamma   90.00
#
_symmetry.space_group_name_H-M   'P 1'
#
loop_
_entity.id
_entity.type
_entity.pdbx_description
1 polymer ?
#
loop_
_entity_poly.entity_id
_entity_poly.type
_entity_poly.pdbx_seq_one_letter_code
_entity_poly.pdbx_strand_id
1 'polypeptide(L)'
;MTDLSRREMLGLLGVALAAGAAGCRPETIRKAAQRATPYTPTFFTPGEFATVTVLADLTLPADKRGPSASEAGVPEFMDFVMMEEMDNRERMRTGLAWLDTESGSRFGKPFVAASTRQQKKILDDIAWPKQAKAEFEEAAKFFNAFRNLTATGYWSSKVGVEDLQYIGNTVVPEWKGCPEPQLKKLGVSYT
;
A
#
# COMPACT_ATOMS: atom_id res chain seq x y z
N MET A 1 -24.00 10.11 23.37
CA MET A 1 -23.12 9.29 24.24
C MET A 1 -24.03 8.24 24.84
N THR A 2 -23.97 7.01 24.33
CA THR A 2 -24.76 5.88 24.84
C THR A 2 -24.05 5.32 26.07
N ASP A 3 -24.69 5.42 27.23
CA ASP A 3 -24.22 4.81 28.47
C ASP A 3 -24.18 3.28 28.32
N LEU A 4 -22.97 2.73 28.33
CA LEU A 4 -22.75 1.29 28.40
C LEU A 4 -23.21 0.75 29.75
N SER A 5 -24.10 -0.23 29.73
CA SER A 5 -24.58 -0.86 30.96
C SER A 5 -23.46 -1.63 31.67
N ARG A 6 -23.57 -1.76 33.02
CA ARG A 6 -22.61 -2.54 33.82
C ARG A 6 -22.43 -3.99 33.32
N ARG A 7 -23.45 -4.56 32.70
CA ARG A 7 -23.40 -5.91 32.12
C ARG A 7 -22.53 -5.98 30.86
N GLU A 8 -22.58 -4.94 30.02
CA GLU A 8 -21.74 -4.85 28.81
C GLU A 8 -20.28 -4.59 29.17
N MET A 9 -20.01 -3.80 30.22
CA MET A 9 -18.65 -3.60 30.75
C MET A 9 -18.06 -4.89 31.31
N LEU A 10 -18.84 -5.69 32.04
CA LEU A 10 -18.37 -6.98 32.55
C LEU A 10 -18.15 -8.01 31.45
N GLY A 11 -18.95 -7.98 30.38
CA GLY A 11 -18.74 -8.79 29.17
C GLY A 11 -17.43 -8.47 28.47
N LEU A 12 -17.10 -7.19 28.32
CA LEU A 12 -15.84 -6.72 27.73
C LEU A 12 -14.61 -7.10 28.58
N LEU A 13 -14.73 -7.02 29.91
CA LEU A 13 -13.68 -7.48 30.84
C LEU A 13 -13.45 -9.00 30.78
N GLY A 14 -14.52 -9.79 30.62
CA GLY A 14 -14.46 -11.23 30.47
C GLY A 14 -13.75 -11.68 29.20
N VAL A 15 -13.95 -10.98 28.10
CA VAL A 15 -13.26 -11.24 26.83
C VAL A 15 -11.78 -10.86 26.92
N ALA A 16 -11.42 -9.78 27.61
CA ALA A 16 -10.04 -9.37 27.81
C ALA A 16 -9.26 -10.38 28.70
N LEU A 17 -9.90 -10.97 29.73
CA LEU A 17 -9.28 -11.97 30.58
C LEU A 17 -9.11 -13.34 29.88
N ALA A 18 -10.07 -13.75 29.05
CA ALA A 18 -9.98 -14.99 28.27
C ALA A 18 -8.87 -14.91 27.19
N ALA A 19 -8.67 -13.74 26.59
CA ALA A 19 -7.59 -13.51 25.61
C ALA A 19 -6.19 -13.55 26.27
N GLY A 20 -6.06 -13.14 27.52
CA GLY A 20 -4.80 -13.22 28.29
C GLY A 20 -4.39 -14.65 28.63
N ALA A 21 -5.36 -15.56 28.85
CA ALA A 21 -5.08 -16.97 29.16
C ALA A 21 -4.66 -17.81 27.95
N ALA A 22 -4.93 -17.35 26.72
CA ALA A 22 -4.62 -18.08 25.47
C ALA A 22 -3.23 -17.77 24.89
N GLY A 23 -2.35 -17.06 25.61
CA GLY A 23 -0.98 -16.76 25.16
C GLY A 23 -0.91 -15.86 23.92
N CYS A 24 -1.97 -15.10 23.63
CA CYS A 24 -1.99 -14.16 22.52
C CYS A 24 -1.00 -13.03 22.79
N ARG A 25 0.02 -12.90 21.96
CA ARG A 25 0.96 -11.78 22.00
C ARG A 25 0.20 -10.46 21.87
N PRO A 26 0.58 -9.40 22.62
CA PRO A 26 -0.06 -8.06 22.52
C PRO A 26 -0.16 -7.51 21.08
N GLU A 27 0.79 -7.90 20.22
CA GLU A 27 0.82 -7.55 18.79
C GLU A 27 -0.33 -8.16 17.98
N THR A 28 -0.74 -9.40 18.27
CA THR A 28 -1.86 -10.05 17.57
C THR A 28 -3.20 -9.43 17.94
N ILE A 29 -3.36 -9.04 19.20
CA ILE A 29 -4.56 -8.33 19.66
C ILE A 29 -4.62 -6.94 19.04
N ARG A 30 -3.49 -6.23 18.96
CA ARG A 30 -3.39 -4.91 18.35
C ARG A 30 -3.65 -4.95 16.84
N LYS A 31 -3.15 -5.96 16.12
CA LYS A 31 -3.45 -6.19 14.70
C LYS A 31 -4.92 -6.57 14.47
N ALA A 32 -5.52 -7.37 15.35
CA ALA A 32 -6.94 -7.71 15.29
C ALA A 32 -7.84 -6.50 15.58
N ALA A 33 -7.49 -5.66 16.55
CA ALA A 33 -8.21 -4.44 16.88
C ALA A 33 -8.10 -3.36 15.77
N GLN A 34 -6.96 -3.27 15.10
CA GLN A 34 -6.79 -2.37 13.95
C GLN A 34 -7.58 -2.82 12.71
N ARG A 35 -7.91 -4.12 12.59
CA ARG A 35 -8.78 -4.67 11.54
C ARG A 35 -10.27 -4.63 11.88
N ALA A 36 -10.63 -4.29 13.12
CA ALA A 36 -12.01 -4.39 13.61
C ALA A 36 -12.94 -3.26 13.13
N THR A 37 -12.40 -2.14 12.64
CA THR A 37 -13.19 -1.07 12.03
C THR A 37 -12.84 -0.98 10.55
N PRO A 38 -13.78 -1.26 9.62
CA PRO A 38 -13.54 -1.06 8.21
C PRO A 38 -13.19 0.42 7.96
N TYR A 39 -12.09 0.68 7.26
CA TYR A 39 -11.75 2.03 6.85
C TYR A 39 -12.83 2.57 5.91
N THR A 40 -13.30 3.78 6.19
CA THR A 40 -14.23 4.49 5.31
C THR A 40 -13.46 5.59 4.60
N PRO A 41 -13.26 5.48 3.28
CA PRO A 41 -12.53 6.48 2.53
C PRO A 41 -13.26 7.81 2.54
N THR A 42 -12.49 8.90 2.58
CA THR A 42 -13.00 10.28 2.62
C THR A 42 -12.99 10.91 1.24
N PHE A 43 -11.94 10.69 0.47
CA PHE A 43 -11.78 11.20 -0.89
C PHE A 43 -12.34 10.23 -1.94
N PHE A 44 -11.94 8.95 -1.88
CA PHE A 44 -12.38 7.94 -2.84
C PHE A 44 -13.81 7.48 -2.56
N THR A 45 -14.56 7.24 -3.61
CA THR A 45 -15.79 6.42 -3.49
C THR A 45 -15.41 4.98 -3.12
N PRO A 46 -16.32 4.18 -2.56
CA PRO A 46 -16.03 2.77 -2.24
C PRO A 46 -15.52 1.96 -3.43
N GLY A 47 -16.02 2.22 -4.64
CA GLY A 47 -15.56 1.58 -5.88
C GLY A 47 -14.14 1.99 -6.28
N GLU A 48 -13.85 3.29 -6.25
CA GLU A 48 -12.49 3.81 -6.50
C GLU A 48 -11.50 3.25 -5.46
N PHE A 49 -11.87 3.22 -4.20
CA PHE A 49 -11.01 2.67 -3.13
C PHE A 49 -10.71 1.18 -3.33
N ALA A 50 -11.70 0.40 -3.77
CA ALA A 50 -11.47 -1.00 -4.13
C ALA A 50 -10.49 -1.14 -5.31
N THR A 51 -10.61 -0.28 -6.33
CA THR A 51 -9.69 -0.26 -7.48
C THR A 51 -8.28 0.17 -7.04
N VAL A 52 -8.16 1.20 -6.19
CA VAL A 52 -6.88 1.64 -5.59
C VAL A 52 -6.21 0.50 -4.82
N THR A 53 -6.98 -0.23 -4.00
CA THR A 53 -6.47 -1.37 -3.21
C THR A 53 -5.90 -2.45 -4.10
N VAL A 54 -6.64 -2.89 -5.11
CA VAL A 54 -6.17 -3.91 -6.07
C VAL A 54 -4.96 -3.43 -6.86
N LEU A 55 -4.96 -2.18 -7.32
CA LEU A 55 -3.86 -1.61 -8.09
C LEU A 55 -2.59 -1.45 -7.25
N ALA A 56 -2.73 -1.08 -5.97
CA ALA A 56 -1.62 -1.00 -5.04
C ALA A 56 -0.97 -2.38 -4.79
N ASP A 57 -1.78 -3.43 -4.60
CA ASP A 57 -1.29 -4.80 -4.42
C ASP A 57 -0.68 -5.40 -5.70
N LEU A 58 -1.16 -5.01 -6.87
CA LEU A 58 -0.52 -5.38 -8.13
C LEU A 58 0.84 -4.69 -8.33
N THR A 59 1.01 -3.50 -7.76
CA THR A 59 2.25 -2.72 -7.80
C THR A 59 3.28 -3.22 -6.80
N LEU A 60 2.86 -3.48 -5.57
CA LEU A 60 3.69 -4.03 -4.48
C LEU A 60 2.95 -5.20 -3.81
N PRO A 61 3.04 -6.40 -4.39
CA PRO A 61 2.44 -7.60 -3.80
C PRO A 61 3.20 -8.06 -2.57
N ALA A 62 2.53 -8.82 -1.69
CA ALA A 62 3.20 -9.48 -0.59
C ALA A 62 4.26 -10.46 -1.10
N ASP A 63 5.39 -10.51 -0.42
CA ASP A 63 6.47 -11.45 -0.68
C ASP A 63 7.02 -12.07 0.62
N LYS A 64 8.18 -12.73 0.56
CA LYS A 64 8.82 -13.35 1.73
C LYS A 64 9.34 -12.34 2.76
N ARG A 65 9.53 -11.08 2.37
CA ARG A 65 10.12 -10.02 3.18
C ARG A 65 9.08 -9.14 3.85
N GLY A 66 7.96 -8.89 3.17
CA GLY A 66 6.97 -7.96 3.67
C GLY A 66 5.54 -8.23 3.16
N PRO A 67 4.55 -7.58 3.80
CA PRO A 67 3.15 -7.64 3.40
C PRO A 67 2.92 -6.89 2.09
N SER A 68 1.72 -7.04 1.50
CA SER A 68 1.31 -6.25 0.34
C SER A 68 1.11 -4.77 0.68
N ALA A 69 0.99 -3.94 -0.36
CA ALA A 69 0.73 -2.51 -0.19
C ALA A 69 -0.56 -2.24 0.61
N SER A 70 -1.62 -2.99 0.36
CA SER A 70 -2.87 -2.82 1.10
C SER A 70 -2.75 -3.23 2.56
N GLU A 71 -1.99 -4.28 2.87
CA GLU A 71 -1.72 -4.71 4.24
C GLU A 71 -0.83 -3.71 5.00
N ALA A 72 -0.02 -2.94 4.27
CA ALA A 72 0.81 -1.86 4.81
C ALA A 72 0.03 -0.54 5.04
N GLY A 73 -1.25 -0.45 4.64
CA GLY A 73 -2.08 0.74 4.79
C GLY A 73 -1.90 1.79 3.67
N VAL A 74 -1.38 1.38 2.51
CA VAL A 74 -1.13 2.30 1.39
C VAL A 74 -2.41 2.89 0.78
N PRO A 75 -3.52 2.15 0.61
CA PRO A 75 -4.77 2.74 0.12
C PRO A 75 -5.30 3.86 1.02
N GLU A 76 -5.24 3.68 2.35
CA GLU A 76 -5.62 4.68 3.35
C GLU A 76 -4.71 5.90 3.30
N PHE A 77 -3.41 5.68 3.15
CA PHE A 77 -2.44 6.75 2.95
C PHE A 77 -2.75 7.55 1.68
N MET A 78 -3.08 6.89 0.56
CA MET A 78 -3.44 7.56 -0.69
C MET A 78 -4.72 8.39 -0.54
N ASP A 79 -5.74 7.87 0.14
CA ASP A 79 -6.97 8.59 0.42
C ASP A 79 -6.70 9.88 1.20
N PHE A 80 -5.85 9.80 2.21
CA PHE A 80 -5.40 10.96 3.00
C PHE A 80 -4.63 11.97 2.14
N VAL A 81 -3.63 11.52 1.36
CA VAL A 81 -2.84 12.42 0.51
C VAL A 81 -3.71 13.15 -0.52
N MET A 82 -4.72 12.48 -1.08
CA MET A 82 -5.65 13.12 -2.01
C MET A 82 -6.53 14.19 -1.33
N MET A 83 -6.65 14.21 -0.01
CA MET A 83 -7.30 15.31 0.70
C MET A 83 -6.42 16.56 0.77
N GLU A 84 -5.10 16.40 0.79
CA GLU A 84 -4.13 17.49 0.90
C GLU A 84 -3.66 17.99 -0.48
N GLU A 85 -3.38 17.08 -1.43
CA GLU A 85 -2.82 17.40 -2.75
C GLU A 85 -3.90 17.61 -3.82
N MET A 86 -4.47 18.80 -3.90
CA MET A 86 -5.56 19.11 -4.81
C MET A 86 -5.22 18.91 -6.30
N ASP A 87 -3.99 19.19 -6.70
CA ASP A 87 -3.53 19.12 -8.09
C ASP A 87 -3.49 17.68 -8.64
N ASN A 88 -3.37 16.69 -7.76
CA ASN A 88 -3.32 15.28 -8.15
C ASN A 88 -4.68 14.59 -8.20
N ARG A 89 -5.73 15.22 -7.65
CA ARG A 89 -7.07 14.61 -7.54
C ARG A 89 -7.68 14.26 -8.89
N GLU A 90 -7.63 15.21 -9.82
CA GLU A 90 -8.20 15.03 -11.17
C GLU A 90 -7.47 13.91 -11.92
N ARG A 91 -6.14 13.92 -11.89
CA ARG A 91 -5.33 12.85 -12.50
C ARG A 91 -5.67 11.49 -11.92
N MET A 92 -5.83 11.40 -10.60
CA MET A 92 -6.16 10.15 -9.92
C MET A 92 -7.53 9.62 -10.38
N ARG A 93 -8.57 10.46 -10.34
CA ARG A 93 -9.93 10.06 -10.78
C ARG A 93 -10.00 9.69 -12.25
N THR A 94 -9.37 10.50 -13.12
CA THR A 94 -9.32 10.25 -14.55
C THR A 94 -8.60 8.95 -14.86
N GLY A 95 -7.49 8.67 -14.15
CA GLY A 95 -6.74 7.43 -14.32
C GLY A 95 -7.50 6.19 -13.86
N LEU A 96 -8.19 6.26 -12.72
CA LEU A 96 -9.05 5.16 -12.24
C LEU A 96 -10.22 4.90 -13.19
N ALA A 97 -10.88 5.96 -13.69
CA ALA A 97 -11.96 5.84 -14.67
C ALA A 97 -11.46 5.26 -16.01
N TRP A 98 -10.24 5.62 -16.43
CA TRP A 98 -9.61 5.03 -17.61
C TRP A 98 -9.39 3.52 -17.46
N LEU A 99 -8.91 3.05 -16.29
CA LEU A 99 -8.74 1.62 -16.02
C LEU A 99 -10.05 0.84 -16.17
N ASP A 100 -11.15 1.38 -15.66
CA ASP A 100 -12.46 0.75 -15.76
C ASP A 100 -12.97 0.76 -17.22
N THR A 101 -12.78 1.85 -17.93
CA THR A 101 -13.15 1.98 -19.35
C THR A 101 -12.39 0.99 -20.21
N GLU A 102 -11.07 0.89 -20.03
CA GLU A 102 -10.20 0.00 -20.77
C GLU A 102 -10.50 -1.47 -20.45
N SER A 103 -10.72 -1.78 -19.17
CA SER A 103 -11.13 -3.12 -18.75
C SER A 103 -12.50 -3.50 -19.30
N GLY A 104 -13.44 -2.57 -19.29
CA GLY A 104 -14.76 -2.73 -19.89
C GLY A 104 -14.69 -3.03 -21.38
N SER A 105 -13.88 -2.27 -22.11
CA SER A 105 -13.67 -2.44 -23.55
C SER A 105 -13.04 -3.81 -23.90
N ARG A 106 -12.01 -4.23 -23.15
CA ARG A 106 -11.27 -5.47 -23.45
C ARG A 106 -11.94 -6.73 -22.90
N PHE A 107 -12.61 -6.63 -21.75
CA PHE A 107 -13.03 -7.81 -20.99
C PHE A 107 -14.50 -7.78 -20.55
N GLY A 108 -15.26 -6.73 -20.87
CA GLY A 108 -16.67 -6.59 -20.55
C GLY A 108 -16.99 -6.41 -19.05
N LYS A 109 -16.03 -5.97 -18.24
CA LYS A 109 -16.18 -5.80 -16.79
C LYS A 109 -15.24 -4.73 -16.25
N PRO A 110 -15.56 -4.10 -15.09
CA PRO A 110 -14.68 -3.12 -14.45
C PRO A 110 -13.35 -3.74 -14.04
N PHE A 111 -12.31 -2.90 -13.90
CA PHE A 111 -10.95 -3.33 -13.60
C PHE A 111 -10.86 -4.22 -12.34
N VAL A 112 -11.53 -3.83 -11.27
CA VAL A 112 -11.54 -4.59 -10.00
C VAL A 112 -12.12 -6.00 -10.15
N ALA A 113 -13.06 -6.22 -11.07
CA ALA A 113 -13.68 -7.50 -11.33
C ALA A 113 -12.94 -8.35 -12.39
N ALA A 114 -11.92 -7.78 -13.03
CA ALA A 114 -11.09 -8.51 -13.98
C ALA A 114 -10.15 -9.48 -13.23
N SER A 115 -9.76 -10.58 -13.89
CA SER A 115 -8.77 -11.48 -13.31
C SER A 115 -7.39 -10.79 -13.26
N THR A 116 -6.53 -11.21 -12.32
CA THR A 116 -5.17 -10.67 -12.18
C THR A 116 -4.38 -10.71 -13.50
N ARG A 117 -4.57 -11.74 -14.33
CA ARG A 117 -3.95 -11.83 -15.65
C ARG A 117 -4.46 -10.75 -16.61
N GLN A 118 -5.75 -10.42 -16.55
CA GLN A 118 -6.36 -9.37 -17.38
C GLN A 118 -5.92 -7.98 -16.91
N GLN A 119 -5.90 -7.76 -15.59
CA GLN A 119 -5.41 -6.53 -14.97
C GLN A 119 -3.96 -6.26 -15.37
N LYS A 120 -3.07 -7.24 -15.23
CA LYS A 120 -1.66 -7.12 -15.64
C LYS A 120 -1.49 -6.78 -17.12
N LYS A 121 -2.33 -7.34 -18.01
CA LYS A 121 -2.27 -6.99 -19.45
C LYS A 121 -2.57 -5.52 -19.72
N ILE A 122 -3.49 -4.90 -18.96
CA ILE A 122 -3.75 -3.46 -19.08
C ILE A 122 -2.55 -2.67 -18.54
N LEU A 123 -2.01 -3.09 -17.39
CA LEU A 123 -0.89 -2.40 -16.75
C LEU A 123 0.41 -2.50 -17.56
N ASP A 124 0.65 -3.62 -18.25
CA ASP A 124 1.81 -3.80 -19.10
C ASP A 124 1.88 -2.77 -20.24
N ASP A 125 0.73 -2.31 -20.74
CA ASP A 125 0.66 -1.30 -21.81
C ASP A 125 1.01 0.12 -21.31
N ILE A 126 0.90 0.38 -20.00
CA ILE A 126 1.11 1.71 -19.38
C ILE A 126 2.25 1.74 -18.37
N ALA A 127 2.86 0.61 -18.06
CA ALA A 127 3.90 0.50 -17.02
C ALA A 127 5.16 1.31 -17.33
N TRP A 128 5.46 1.50 -18.61
CA TRP A 128 6.66 2.15 -19.08
C TRP A 128 6.34 3.37 -19.94
N PRO A 129 6.30 4.60 -19.37
CA PRO A 129 5.88 5.80 -20.10
C PRO A 129 6.63 6.05 -21.41
N LYS A 130 7.91 5.67 -21.49
CA LYS A 130 8.72 5.82 -22.72
C LYS A 130 8.38 4.80 -23.83
N GLN A 131 7.66 3.74 -23.49
CA GLN A 131 7.30 2.64 -24.41
C GLN A 131 5.79 2.58 -24.63
N ALA A 132 5.02 3.32 -23.84
CA ALA A 132 3.57 3.39 -23.99
C ALA A 132 3.21 3.98 -25.36
N LYS A 133 2.14 3.46 -25.96
CA LYS A 133 1.59 4.04 -27.18
C LYS A 133 1.08 5.45 -26.93
N ALA A 134 1.08 6.31 -27.94
CA ALA A 134 0.62 7.69 -27.83
C ALA A 134 -0.80 7.79 -27.26
N GLU A 135 -1.70 6.87 -27.61
CA GLU A 135 -3.07 6.79 -27.08
C GLU A 135 -3.16 6.51 -25.59
N PHE A 136 -2.10 5.96 -24.98
CA PHE A 136 -2.02 5.61 -23.54
C PHE A 136 -1.11 6.55 -22.76
N GLU A 137 -0.64 7.63 -23.35
CA GLU A 137 0.31 8.54 -22.71
C GLU A 137 -0.18 9.06 -21.35
N GLU A 138 -1.42 9.53 -21.27
CA GLU A 138 -2.00 10.07 -20.03
C GLU A 138 -2.22 8.96 -18.98
N ALA A 139 -2.64 7.77 -19.41
CA ALA A 139 -2.76 6.61 -18.53
C ALA A 139 -1.38 6.16 -17.99
N ALA A 140 -0.33 6.22 -18.80
CA ALA A 140 1.03 5.92 -18.37
C ALA A 140 1.56 6.97 -17.37
N LYS A 141 1.24 8.26 -17.56
CA LYS A 141 1.56 9.32 -16.59
C LYS A 141 0.83 9.10 -15.27
N PHE A 142 -0.46 8.74 -15.32
CA PHE A 142 -1.23 8.38 -14.13
C PHE A 142 -0.59 7.20 -13.40
N PHE A 143 -0.34 6.09 -14.10
CA PHE A 143 0.21 4.88 -13.47
C PHE A 143 1.60 5.13 -12.88
N ASN A 144 2.44 5.93 -13.53
CA ASN A 144 3.74 6.33 -12.98
C ASN A 144 3.59 7.13 -11.67
N ALA A 145 2.65 8.08 -11.61
CA ALA A 145 2.35 8.84 -10.39
C ALA A 145 1.78 7.94 -9.30
N PHE A 146 0.85 7.05 -9.65
CA PHE A 146 0.27 6.06 -8.74
C PHE A 146 1.35 5.13 -8.14
N ARG A 147 2.23 4.59 -8.97
CA ARG A 147 3.35 3.75 -8.53
C ARG A 147 4.28 4.47 -7.57
N ASN A 148 4.61 5.73 -7.85
CA ASN A 148 5.45 6.54 -6.96
C ASN A 148 4.77 6.78 -5.62
N LEU A 149 3.46 7.07 -5.63
CA LEU A 149 2.69 7.26 -4.40
C LEU A 149 2.55 5.95 -3.61
N THR A 150 2.38 4.81 -4.29
CA THR A 150 2.41 3.48 -3.67
C THR A 150 3.74 3.23 -2.96
N ALA A 151 4.84 3.49 -3.64
CA ALA A 151 6.19 3.34 -3.07
C ALA A 151 6.39 4.28 -1.87
N THR A 152 5.95 5.53 -1.98
CA THR A 152 6.03 6.51 -0.87
C THR A 152 5.25 6.00 0.33
N GLY A 153 3.99 5.59 0.16
CA GLY A 153 3.17 5.09 1.26
C GLY A 153 3.74 3.82 1.90
N TYR A 154 4.21 2.89 1.09
CA TYR A 154 4.79 1.63 1.58
C TYR A 154 6.07 1.88 2.39
N TRP A 155 7.06 2.55 1.80
CA TRP A 155 8.37 2.74 2.42
C TRP A 155 8.37 3.75 3.58
N SER A 156 7.34 4.57 3.72
CA SER A 156 7.12 5.41 4.92
C SER A 156 6.28 4.71 6.00
N SER A 157 5.68 3.56 5.70
CA SER A 157 4.97 2.76 6.71
C SER A 157 5.93 2.06 7.66
N LYS A 158 5.42 1.64 8.83
CA LYS A 158 6.24 0.90 9.79
C LYS A 158 6.86 -0.37 9.17
N VAL A 159 6.06 -1.14 8.43
CA VAL A 159 6.52 -2.39 7.83
C VAL A 159 7.50 -2.15 6.68
N GLY A 160 7.32 -1.08 5.90
CA GLY A 160 8.25 -0.70 4.85
C GLY A 160 9.59 -0.20 5.40
N VAL A 161 9.60 0.55 6.49
CA VAL A 161 10.82 0.96 7.21
C VAL A 161 11.57 -0.27 7.74
N GLU A 162 10.85 -1.25 8.30
CA GLU A 162 11.43 -2.50 8.77
C GLU A 162 12.00 -3.34 7.60
N ASP A 163 11.30 -3.42 6.46
CA ASP A 163 11.77 -4.12 5.25
C ASP A 163 13.03 -3.48 4.65
N LEU A 164 13.10 -2.15 4.63
CA LEU A 164 14.30 -1.42 4.23
C LEU A 164 15.46 -1.58 5.19
N GLN A 165 15.23 -2.11 6.41
CA GLN A 165 16.20 -2.13 7.50
C GLN A 165 16.75 -0.72 7.81
N TYR A 166 15.89 0.30 7.67
CA TYR A 166 16.27 1.67 7.90
C TYR A 166 16.46 1.93 9.40
N ILE A 167 17.70 2.23 9.78
CA ILE A 167 18.11 2.44 11.18
C ILE A 167 18.04 3.92 11.62
N GLY A 168 17.60 4.82 10.73
CA GLY A 168 17.59 6.26 11.00
C GLY A 168 18.99 6.90 10.97
N ASN A 169 19.05 8.14 11.43
CA ASN A 169 20.31 8.86 11.58
C ASN A 169 20.99 8.43 12.88
N THR A 170 21.92 7.50 12.78
CA THR A 170 22.74 7.07 13.91
C THR A 170 24.09 7.78 13.86
N VAL A 171 24.61 8.18 15.05
CA VAL A 171 25.94 8.75 15.13
C VAL A 171 26.96 7.69 14.77
N VAL A 172 27.75 7.94 13.73
CA VAL A 172 28.90 7.11 13.34
C VAL A 172 30.15 7.93 13.63
N PRO A 173 30.77 7.76 14.82
CA PRO A 173 31.92 8.58 15.23
C PRO A 173 33.12 8.42 14.31
N GLU A 174 33.26 7.24 13.71
CA GLU A 174 34.32 6.91 12.77
C GLU A 174 33.78 6.15 11.58
N TRP A 175 33.93 6.69 10.38
CA TRP A 175 33.52 6.01 9.15
C TRP A 175 34.58 5.02 8.71
N LYS A 176 34.32 3.73 8.79
CA LYS A 176 35.23 2.63 8.41
C LYS A 176 35.10 2.19 6.96
N GLY A 177 34.34 2.92 6.15
CA GLY A 177 34.07 2.55 4.77
C GLY A 177 32.93 1.51 4.64
N CYS A 178 32.72 1.03 3.42
CA CYS A 178 31.77 -0.06 3.17
C CYS A 178 32.37 -1.40 3.63
N PRO A 179 31.56 -2.32 4.18
CA PRO A 179 32.02 -3.65 4.54
C PRO A 179 32.59 -4.43 3.35
N GLU A 180 33.66 -5.18 3.58
CA GLU A 180 34.35 -5.98 2.56
C GLU A 180 33.43 -6.87 1.69
N PRO A 181 32.39 -7.57 2.22
CA PRO A 181 31.51 -8.37 1.39
C PRO A 181 30.76 -7.55 0.33
N GLN A 182 30.39 -6.31 0.65
CA GLN A 182 29.73 -5.40 -0.29
C GLN A 182 30.68 -4.90 -1.35
N LEU A 183 31.89 -4.52 -0.97
CA LEU A 183 32.96 -4.11 -1.90
C LEU A 183 33.27 -5.23 -2.89
N LYS A 184 33.47 -6.46 -2.40
CA LYS A 184 33.71 -7.64 -3.23
C LYS A 184 32.55 -7.92 -4.20
N LYS A 185 31.29 -7.75 -3.76
CA LYS A 185 30.10 -7.93 -4.61
C LYS A 185 30.05 -6.90 -5.74
N LEU A 186 30.52 -5.68 -5.49
CA LEU A 186 30.57 -4.58 -6.45
C LEU A 186 31.83 -4.59 -7.30
N GLY A 187 32.82 -5.45 -7.00
CA GLY A 187 34.10 -5.52 -7.71
C GLY A 187 34.98 -4.28 -7.50
N VAL A 188 34.83 -3.59 -6.36
CA VAL A 188 35.60 -2.38 -6.02
C VAL A 188 36.40 -2.58 -4.72
N SER A 189 37.45 -1.82 -4.52
CA SER A 189 38.26 -1.81 -3.30
C SER A 189 38.63 -0.38 -2.93
N TYR A 190 38.90 -0.14 -1.64
CA TYR A 190 39.62 1.07 -1.24
C TYR A 190 41.09 0.89 -1.59
N THR A 191 41.63 1.79 -2.38
CA THR A 191 43.06 1.89 -2.65
C THR A 191 43.74 2.72 -1.57
#